data_bc8c48f6cd93c8394724e7489398e7ee
#
_entry.id   bc8c48f6cd93c8394724e7489398e7ee
#
_cell.length_a   1.000
_cell.length_b   1.000
_cell.length_c   1.000
_cell.angle_alpha   90.00
_cell.angle_beta   90.00
_cell.angle_gamma   90.00
#
_symmetry.space_group_name_H-M   'P 1'
#
loop_
_entity.id
_entity.type
_entity.pdbx_description
1 polymer ?
#
loop_
_entity_poly.entity_id
_entity_poly.type
_entity_poly.pdbx_seq_one_letter_code
_entity_poly.pdbx_strand_id
1 'polypeptide(L)'
;LAKLINDLLGITIEFSIYAWTVLFSVLIGGTMSILIGQMFFLPVIKLSNAMKKVASGDFGVRMNSNGRIHEINVMADNFNLMVKELGATEILQSDFVSNVSHEFKTPLAVIEGYATLLQDKTLTEDERSAYTEKILLNTKRLSNLVGNILLLSKVDNQAIMSKKTNYRLDEQIRQTLVLLEPKWTEKN
;
A
#
# COMPACT_ATOMS: atom_id res chain seq x y z
N LEU A 1 35.89 59.90 50.57
CA LEU A 1 35.49 58.53 51.02
C LEU A 1 34.04 58.21 50.58
N ALA A 2 33.02 59.07 50.88
CA ALA A 2 31.61 58.86 50.51
C ALA A 2 31.37 58.70 49.01
N LYS A 3 32.10 59.45 48.14
CA LYS A 3 32.00 59.35 46.69
C LYS A 3 32.51 57.98 46.18
N LEU A 4 33.61 57.52 46.73
CA LEU A 4 34.20 56.22 46.42
C LEU A 4 33.31 55.02 46.80
N ILE A 5 32.65 55.15 47.93
CA ILE A 5 31.68 54.13 48.44
C ILE A 5 30.42 54.11 47.55
N ASN A 6 29.95 55.27 47.12
CA ASN A 6 28.77 55.37 46.23
C ASN A 6 29.05 54.81 44.83
N ASP A 7 30.24 55.09 44.29
CA ASP A 7 30.68 54.55 42.99
C ASP A 7 30.87 53.01 43.09
N LEU A 8 31.43 52.51 44.19
CA LEU A 8 31.61 51.08 44.40
C LEU A 8 30.29 50.33 44.59
N LEU A 9 29.32 50.92 45.33
CA LEU A 9 27.97 50.41 45.49
C LEU A 9 27.20 50.42 44.18
N GLY A 10 27.34 51.48 43.39
CA GLY A 10 26.74 51.59 42.05
C GLY A 10 27.23 50.49 41.11
N ILE A 11 28.53 50.23 41.06
CA ILE A 11 29.10 49.15 40.24
C ILE A 11 28.60 47.79 40.68
N THR A 12 28.48 47.52 41.98
CA THR A 12 28.01 46.22 42.52
C THR A 12 26.52 46.00 42.23
N ILE A 13 25.70 47.06 42.31
CA ILE A 13 24.28 46.98 42.00
C ILE A 13 24.07 46.71 40.50
N GLU A 14 24.77 47.45 39.63
CA GLU A 14 24.70 47.25 38.18
C GLU A 14 25.17 45.85 37.76
N PHE A 15 26.31 45.38 38.29
CA PHE A 15 26.78 44.03 38.06
C PHE A 15 25.76 42.96 38.49
N SER A 16 25.12 43.14 39.63
CA SER A 16 24.08 42.25 40.10
C SER A 16 22.87 42.20 39.18
N ILE A 17 22.42 43.34 38.66
CA ILE A 17 21.29 43.43 37.68
C ILE A 17 21.63 42.69 36.38
N TYR A 18 22.80 42.90 35.82
CA TYR A 18 23.23 42.19 34.62
C TYR A 18 23.34 40.68 34.83
N ALA A 19 23.87 40.25 35.96
CA ALA A 19 23.96 38.82 36.30
C ALA A 19 22.56 38.16 36.40
N TRP A 20 21.59 38.82 36.98
CA TRP A 20 20.20 38.34 37.04
C TRP A 20 19.52 38.33 35.70
N THR A 21 19.73 39.33 34.82
CA THR A 21 19.15 39.36 33.49
C THR A 21 19.70 38.21 32.62
N VAL A 22 21.00 37.91 32.70
CA VAL A 22 21.63 36.80 32.01
C VAL A 22 21.08 35.49 32.53
N LEU A 23 20.94 35.29 33.85
CA LEU A 23 20.42 34.09 34.46
C LEU A 23 18.95 33.82 33.99
N PHE A 24 18.08 34.83 34.05
CA PHE A 24 16.70 34.71 33.56
C PHE A 24 16.63 34.45 32.06
N SER A 25 17.47 35.07 31.26
CA SER A 25 17.52 34.83 29.82
C SER A 25 17.90 33.39 29.49
N VAL A 26 18.89 32.82 30.18
CA VAL A 26 19.30 31.41 30.01
C VAL A 26 18.18 30.45 30.47
N LEU A 27 17.53 30.73 31.58
CA LEU A 27 16.42 29.92 32.07
C LEU A 27 15.22 29.92 31.12
N ILE A 28 14.82 31.11 30.63
CA ILE A 28 13.72 31.26 29.68
C ILE A 28 14.07 30.58 28.35
N GLY A 29 15.26 30.86 27.81
CA GLY A 29 15.74 30.24 26.57
C GLY A 29 15.82 28.71 26.66
N GLY A 30 16.36 28.20 27.78
CA GLY A 30 16.45 26.76 28.02
C GLY A 30 15.07 26.08 28.10
N THR A 31 14.15 26.67 28.88
CA THR A 31 12.78 26.10 28.99
C THR A 31 12.03 26.16 27.67
N MET A 32 12.10 27.27 26.93
CA MET A 32 11.51 27.40 25.61
C MET A 32 12.09 26.40 24.61
N SER A 33 13.41 26.19 24.63
CA SER A 33 14.06 25.20 23.76
C SER A 33 13.58 23.78 24.03
N ILE A 34 13.41 23.39 25.29
CA ILE A 34 12.88 22.08 25.67
C ILE A 34 11.43 21.92 25.22
N LEU A 35 10.59 22.96 25.42
CA LEU A 35 9.18 22.93 25.02
C LEU A 35 9.02 22.79 23.50
N ILE A 36 9.80 23.57 22.73
CA ILE A 36 9.81 23.47 21.25
C ILE A 36 10.30 22.10 20.82
N GLY A 37 11.35 21.57 21.45
CA GLY A 37 11.86 20.25 21.18
C GLY A 37 10.81 19.15 21.34
N GLN A 38 10.08 19.15 22.45
CA GLN A 38 9.03 18.17 22.73
C GLN A 38 7.81 18.34 21.81
N MET A 39 7.49 19.57 21.45
CA MET A 39 6.28 19.90 20.73
C MET A 39 6.42 19.61 19.22
N PHE A 40 7.60 19.83 18.64
CA PHE A 40 7.84 19.68 17.19
C PHE A 40 8.72 18.48 16.84
N PHE A 41 9.84 18.27 17.51
CA PHE A 41 10.80 17.23 17.12
C PHE A 41 10.34 15.82 17.51
N LEU A 42 9.73 15.65 18.67
CA LEU A 42 9.26 14.33 19.13
C LEU A 42 8.24 13.68 18.17
N PRO A 43 7.20 14.38 17.69
CA PRO A 43 6.28 13.83 16.69
C PRO A 43 6.96 13.44 15.39
N VAL A 44 7.92 14.23 14.91
CA VAL A 44 8.67 13.93 13.68
C VAL A 44 9.52 12.66 13.84
N ILE A 45 10.18 12.49 14.98
CA ILE A 45 10.94 11.26 15.28
C ILE A 45 10.00 10.06 15.36
N LYS A 46 8.83 10.21 15.99
CA LYS A 46 7.81 9.15 16.06
C LYS A 46 7.34 8.76 14.66
N LEU A 47 7.07 9.75 13.79
CA LEU A 47 6.70 9.50 12.39
C LEU A 47 7.81 8.75 11.65
N SER A 48 9.06 9.18 11.76
CA SER A 48 10.20 8.49 11.13
C SER A 48 10.29 7.02 11.58
N ASN A 49 10.11 6.76 12.87
CA ASN A 49 10.13 5.39 13.39
C ASN A 49 8.90 4.57 12.93
N ALA A 50 7.72 5.20 12.84
CA ALA A 50 6.52 4.57 12.30
C ALA A 50 6.71 4.21 10.81
N MET A 51 7.27 5.11 10.00
CA MET A 51 7.60 4.84 8.59
C MET A 51 8.56 3.65 8.43
N LYS A 52 9.56 3.51 9.30
CA LYS A 52 10.48 2.36 9.28
C LYS A 52 9.75 1.05 9.52
N LYS A 53 8.78 1.02 10.43
CA LYS A 53 7.96 -0.17 10.69
C LYS A 53 7.09 -0.52 9.47
N VAL A 54 6.44 0.48 8.86
CA VAL A 54 5.67 0.28 7.64
C VAL A 54 6.56 -0.25 6.51
N ALA A 55 7.76 0.29 6.35
CA ALA A 55 8.73 -0.21 5.36
C ALA A 55 9.18 -1.66 5.62
N SER A 56 9.08 -2.16 6.86
CA SER A 56 9.33 -3.56 7.20
C SER A 56 8.08 -4.46 7.12
N GLY A 57 6.95 -3.92 6.59
CA GLY A 57 5.71 -4.69 6.39
C GLY A 57 4.71 -4.62 7.57
N ASP A 58 4.97 -3.81 8.60
CA ASP A 58 4.02 -3.62 9.71
C ASP A 58 3.02 -2.51 9.36
N PHE A 59 1.92 -2.89 8.73
CA PHE A 59 0.81 -1.98 8.41
C PHE A 59 -0.19 -1.79 9.56
N GLY A 60 0.06 -2.39 10.73
CA GLY A 60 -0.73 -2.17 11.95
C GLY A 60 -0.39 -0.87 12.68
N VAL A 61 0.73 -0.25 12.37
CA VAL A 61 1.21 0.98 13.01
C VAL A 61 0.25 2.13 12.80
N ARG A 62 -0.06 2.86 13.88
CA ARG A 62 -0.86 4.09 13.83
C ARG A 62 -0.21 5.20 14.63
N MET A 63 -0.35 6.44 14.17
CA MET A 63 0.03 7.65 14.89
C MET A 63 -1.17 8.27 15.58
N ASN A 64 -0.93 8.83 16.76
CA ASN A 64 -1.97 9.59 17.46
C ASN A 64 -2.10 11.00 16.83
N SER A 65 -3.31 11.37 16.41
CA SER A 65 -3.65 12.66 15.81
C SER A 65 -4.35 13.64 16.76
N ASN A 66 -4.36 13.35 18.06
CA ASN A 66 -4.98 14.19 19.09
C ASN A 66 -3.96 15.12 19.80
N GLY A 67 -2.95 15.60 19.08
CA GLY A 67 -1.95 16.54 19.60
C GLY A 67 -2.45 17.98 19.64
N ARG A 68 -1.62 18.87 20.21
CA ARG A 68 -1.93 20.31 20.35
C ARG A 68 -1.71 21.11 19.05
N ILE A 69 -0.92 20.58 18.13
CA ILE A 69 -0.55 21.27 16.86
C ILE A 69 -1.36 20.66 15.73
N HIS A 70 -2.14 21.47 15.08
CA HIS A 70 -3.03 21.05 13.98
C HIS A 70 -2.25 20.38 12.83
N GLU A 71 -1.13 20.94 12.42
CA GLU A 71 -0.32 20.44 11.31
C GLU A 71 0.25 19.04 11.61
N ILE A 72 0.62 18.78 12.86
CA ILE A 72 1.08 17.46 13.30
C ILE A 72 -0.08 16.44 13.28
N ASN A 73 -1.28 16.85 13.67
CA ASN A 73 -2.46 15.99 13.61
C ASN A 73 -2.80 15.64 12.16
N VAL A 74 -2.82 16.62 11.26
CA VAL A 74 -3.04 16.39 9.81
C VAL A 74 -1.98 15.44 9.23
N MET A 75 -0.72 15.62 9.61
CA MET A 75 0.36 14.72 9.19
C MET A 75 0.16 13.29 9.70
N ALA A 76 -0.27 13.12 10.96
CA ALA A 76 -0.59 11.82 11.55
C ALA A 76 -1.79 11.16 10.87
N ASP A 77 -2.85 11.91 10.57
CA ASP A 77 -4.04 11.40 9.86
C ASP A 77 -3.71 10.96 8.45
N ASN A 78 -2.95 11.77 7.69
CA ASN A 78 -2.49 11.41 6.35
C ASN A 78 -1.59 10.17 6.36
N PHE A 79 -0.69 10.07 7.35
CA PHE A 79 0.12 8.86 7.54
C PHE A 79 -0.76 7.64 7.82
N ASN A 80 -1.72 7.75 8.73
CA ASN A 80 -2.64 6.66 9.08
C ASN A 80 -3.48 6.21 7.89
N LEU A 81 -3.95 7.15 7.07
CA LEU A 81 -4.67 6.86 5.83
C LEU A 81 -3.77 6.12 4.84
N MET A 82 -2.57 6.61 4.59
CA MET A 82 -1.60 5.97 3.69
C MET A 82 -1.29 4.53 4.13
N VAL A 83 -1.05 4.30 5.41
CA VAL A 83 -0.76 2.96 5.96
C VAL A 83 -1.96 2.02 5.81
N LYS A 84 -3.18 2.54 5.98
CA LYS A 84 -4.42 1.78 5.77
C LYS A 84 -4.54 1.33 4.31
N GLU A 85 -4.32 2.23 3.35
CA GLU A 85 -4.41 1.93 1.91
C GLU A 85 -3.31 0.95 1.47
N LEU A 86 -2.08 1.11 1.99
CA LEU A 86 -0.98 0.17 1.73
C LEU A 86 -1.30 -1.23 2.27
N GLY A 87 -1.79 -1.32 3.50
CA GLY A 87 -2.17 -2.60 4.10
C GLY A 87 -3.32 -3.28 3.37
N ALA A 88 -4.32 -2.53 2.91
CA ALA A 88 -5.40 -3.07 2.08
C ALA A 88 -4.86 -3.61 0.74
N THR A 89 -3.94 -2.89 0.11
CA THR A 89 -3.31 -3.32 -1.15
C THR A 89 -2.49 -4.60 -0.97
N GLU A 90 -1.73 -4.73 0.13
CA GLU A 90 -0.96 -5.94 0.41
C GLU A 90 -1.85 -7.16 0.63
N ILE A 91 -2.95 -7.01 1.40
CA ILE A 91 -3.91 -8.09 1.61
C ILE A 91 -4.50 -8.54 0.27
N LEU A 92 -4.96 -7.59 -0.57
CA LEU A 92 -5.50 -7.90 -1.88
C LEU A 92 -4.47 -8.62 -2.78
N GLN A 93 -3.21 -8.19 -2.75
CA GLN A 93 -2.14 -8.83 -3.51
C GLN A 93 -1.85 -10.25 -3.00
N SER A 94 -1.82 -10.45 -1.69
CA SER A 94 -1.62 -11.77 -1.07
C SER A 94 -2.76 -12.72 -1.40
N ASP A 95 -4.01 -12.26 -1.27
CA ASP A 95 -5.20 -13.03 -1.61
C ASP A 95 -5.25 -13.37 -3.10
N PHE A 96 -4.87 -12.42 -3.97
CA PHE A 96 -4.78 -12.66 -5.41
C PHE A 96 -3.78 -13.78 -5.72
N VAL A 97 -2.55 -13.72 -5.18
CA VAL A 97 -1.52 -14.74 -5.40
C VAL A 97 -1.98 -16.12 -4.89
N SER A 98 -2.60 -16.15 -3.71
CA SER A 98 -3.14 -17.37 -3.12
C SER A 98 -4.24 -17.98 -3.99
N ASN A 99 -5.23 -17.17 -4.39
CA ASN A 99 -6.36 -17.63 -5.21
C ASN A 99 -5.89 -18.10 -6.59
N VAL A 100 -5.01 -17.35 -7.24
CA VAL A 100 -4.41 -17.75 -8.52
C VAL A 100 -3.68 -19.08 -8.39
N SER A 101 -2.91 -19.26 -7.32
CA SER A 101 -2.18 -20.51 -7.07
C SER A 101 -3.13 -21.70 -6.92
N HIS A 102 -4.23 -21.54 -6.20
CA HIS A 102 -5.28 -22.56 -6.07
C HIS A 102 -5.97 -22.88 -7.38
N GLU A 103 -6.32 -21.86 -8.17
CA GLU A 103 -6.96 -22.03 -9.48
C GLU A 103 -6.05 -22.69 -10.53
N PHE A 104 -4.72 -22.58 -10.38
CA PHE A 104 -3.76 -23.32 -11.19
C PHE A 104 -3.59 -24.78 -10.70
N LYS A 105 -3.50 -25.01 -9.39
CA LYS A 105 -3.20 -26.31 -8.82
C LYS A 105 -4.22 -27.37 -9.19
N THR A 106 -5.51 -27.01 -9.18
CA THR A 106 -6.61 -27.94 -9.46
C THR A 106 -6.54 -28.53 -10.87
N PRO A 107 -6.51 -27.76 -11.97
CA PRO A 107 -6.45 -28.33 -13.30
C PRO A 107 -5.10 -29.02 -13.58
N LEU A 108 -4.00 -28.55 -12.98
CA LEU A 108 -2.70 -29.23 -13.10
C LEU A 108 -2.72 -30.61 -12.50
N ALA A 109 -3.29 -30.78 -11.30
CA ALA A 109 -3.42 -32.09 -10.66
C ALA A 109 -4.28 -33.05 -11.49
N VAL A 110 -5.34 -32.52 -12.14
CA VAL A 110 -6.20 -33.32 -13.04
C VAL A 110 -5.41 -33.76 -14.28
N ILE A 111 -4.65 -32.85 -14.92
CA ILE A 111 -3.81 -33.16 -16.08
C ILE A 111 -2.78 -34.24 -15.71
N GLU A 112 -2.06 -34.04 -14.58
CA GLU A 112 -1.05 -34.99 -14.10
C GLU A 112 -1.65 -36.37 -13.81
N GLY A 113 -2.82 -36.41 -13.15
CA GLY A 113 -3.52 -37.66 -12.84
C GLY A 113 -3.89 -38.42 -14.11
N TYR A 114 -4.54 -37.80 -15.10
CA TYR A 114 -4.91 -38.45 -16.33
C TYR A 114 -3.70 -38.79 -17.21
N ALA A 115 -2.65 -37.96 -17.22
CA ALA A 115 -1.41 -38.29 -17.92
C ALA A 115 -0.72 -39.53 -17.31
N THR A 116 -0.78 -39.66 -15.99
CA THR A 116 -0.28 -40.86 -15.30
C THR A 116 -1.10 -42.10 -15.66
N LEU A 117 -2.44 -41.98 -15.66
CA LEU A 117 -3.31 -43.10 -16.08
C LEU A 117 -3.07 -43.51 -17.53
N LEU A 118 -2.77 -42.61 -18.42
CA LEU A 118 -2.48 -42.89 -19.84
C LEU A 118 -1.19 -43.72 -20.03
N GLN A 119 -0.32 -43.86 -19.01
CA GLN A 119 0.86 -44.73 -19.06
C GLN A 119 0.48 -46.22 -18.96
N ASP A 120 -0.74 -46.53 -18.52
CA ASP A 120 -1.22 -47.91 -18.48
C ASP A 120 -1.46 -48.43 -19.92
N LYS A 121 -0.78 -49.53 -20.26
CA LYS A 121 -0.85 -50.16 -21.57
C LYS A 121 -2.10 -51.02 -21.76
N THR A 122 -2.87 -51.27 -20.72
CA THR A 122 -4.09 -52.10 -20.75
C THR A 122 -5.35 -51.30 -21.04
N LEU A 123 -5.26 -49.97 -21.15
CA LEU A 123 -6.38 -49.08 -21.46
C LEU A 123 -6.98 -49.39 -22.82
N THR A 124 -8.32 -49.35 -22.86
CA THR A 124 -9.07 -49.36 -24.11
C THR A 124 -8.90 -48.02 -24.86
N GLU A 125 -9.16 -48.04 -26.17
CA GLU A 125 -9.12 -46.77 -26.96
C GLU A 125 -10.16 -45.73 -26.48
N ASP A 126 -11.32 -46.18 -26.02
CA ASP A 126 -12.37 -45.29 -25.47
C ASP A 126 -11.89 -44.60 -24.17
N GLU A 127 -11.26 -45.36 -23.26
CA GLU A 127 -10.69 -44.79 -22.01
C GLU A 127 -9.52 -43.82 -22.32
N ARG A 128 -8.68 -44.18 -23.28
CA ARG A 128 -7.57 -43.33 -23.72
C ARG A 128 -8.07 -42.01 -24.31
N SER A 129 -9.10 -42.08 -25.15
CA SER A 129 -9.76 -40.93 -25.73
C SER A 129 -10.39 -40.05 -24.65
N ALA A 130 -11.15 -40.65 -23.72
CA ALA A 130 -11.76 -39.92 -22.61
C ALA A 130 -10.74 -39.20 -21.70
N TYR A 131 -9.62 -39.84 -21.38
CA TYR A 131 -8.56 -39.23 -20.56
C TYR A 131 -7.87 -38.09 -21.29
N THR A 132 -7.62 -38.26 -22.58
CA THR A 132 -7.04 -37.21 -23.43
C THR A 132 -7.96 -36.00 -23.50
N GLU A 133 -9.27 -36.20 -23.63
CA GLU A 133 -10.26 -35.11 -23.64
C GLU A 133 -10.25 -34.34 -22.30
N LYS A 134 -10.14 -35.04 -21.16
CA LYS A 134 -10.01 -34.38 -19.85
C LYS A 134 -8.75 -33.53 -19.73
N ILE A 135 -7.63 -34.00 -20.26
CA ILE A 135 -6.37 -33.23 -20.30
C ILE A 135 -6.55 -31.97 -21.16
N LEU A 136 -7.10 -32.10 -22.37
CA LEU A 136 -7.31 -30.97 -23.28
C LEU A 136 -8.25 -29.92 -22.65
N LEU A 137 -9.34 -30.35 -22.02
CA LEU A 137 -10.28 -29.47 -21.34
C LEU A 137 -9.60 -28.64 -20.26
N ASN A 138 -8.78 -29.28 -19.40
CA ASN A 138 -8.11 -28.60 -18.32
C ASN A 138 -6.94 -27.72 -18.83
N THR A 139 -6.28 -28.08 -19.89
CA THR A 139 -5.28 -27.24 -20.57
C THR A 139 -5.92 -25.96 -21.13
N LYS A 140 -7.10 -26.08 -21.77
CA LYS A 140 -7.86 -24.90 -22.26
C LYS A 140 -8.31 -24.00 -21.10
N ARG A 141 -8.72 -24.59 -19.96
CA ARG A 141 -9.07 -23.84 -18.75
C ARG A 141 -7.88 -23.05 -18.22
N LEU A 142 -6.69 -23.67 -18.15
CA LEU A 142 -5.44 -22.97 -17.77
C LEU A 142 -5.08 -21.83 -18.72
N SER A 143 -5.19 -22.06 -20.02
CA SER A 143 -4.92 -21.04 -21.04
C SER A 143 -5.85 -19.83 -20.88
N ASN A 144 -7.13 -20.04 -20.62
CA ASN A 144 -8.08 -18.97 -20.35
C ASN A 144 -7.75 -18.21 -19.06
N LEU A 145 -7.34 -18.91 -18.00
CA LEU A 145 -6.93 -18.30 -16.73
C LEU A 145 -5.72 -17.36 -16.94
N VAL A 146 -4.70 -17.82 -17.65
CA VAL A 146 -3.54 -16.98 -18.02
C VAL A 146 -3.98 -15.75 -18.82
N GLY A 147 -4.87 -15.93 -19.81
CA GLY A 147 -5.42 -14.82 -20.60
C GLY A 147 -6.12 -13.77 -19.75
N ASN A 148 -6.91 -14.20 -18.77
CA ASN A 148 -7.60 -13.31 -17.84
C ASN A 148 -6.64 -12.54 -16.93
N ILE A 149 -5.60 -13.19 -16.42
CA ILE A 149 -4.55 -12.55 -15.60
C ILE A 149 -3.79 -11.50 -16.43
N LEU A 150 -3.43 -11.82 -17.68
CA LEU A 150 -2.76 -10.87 -18.56
C LEU A 150 -3.65 -9.67 -18.92
N LEU A 151 -4.95 -9.91 -19.09
CA LEU A 151 -5.92 -8.84 -19.33
C LEU A 151 -6.03 -7.92 -18.10
N LEU A 152 -6.15 -8.49 -16.90
CA LEU A 152 -6.18 -7.74 -15.65
C LEU A 152 -4.91 -6.86 -15.50
N SER A 153 -3.74 -7.45 -15.70
CA SER A 153 -2.46 -6.72 -15.65
C SER A 153 -2.39 -5.56 -16.65
N LYS A 154 -2.97 -5.74 -17.84
CA LYS A 154 -3.04 -4.65 -18.83
C LYS A 154 -3.96 -3.52 -18.39
N VAL A 155 -5.10 -3.84 -17.81
CA VAL A 155 -6.06 -2.85 -17.30
C VAL A 155 -5.44 -2.03 -16.17
N ASP A 156 -4.79 -2.67 -15.22
CA ASP A 156 -4.12 -1.98 -14.10
C ASP A 156 -3.02 -1.03 -14.58
N ASN A 157 -2.23 -1.46 -15.58
CA ASN A 157 -1.17 -0.61 -16.14
C ASN A 157 -1.70 0.51 -17.06
N GLN A 158 -2.89 0.35 -17.66
CA GLN A 158 -3.47 1.35 -18.56
C GLN A 158 -4.27 2.44 -17.83
N ALA A 159 -4.63 2.25 -16.57
CA ALA A 159 -5.38 3.21 -15.76
C ALA A 159 -4.71 4.60 -15.68
N ILE A 160 -3.39 4.67 -15.94
CA ILE A 160 -2.59 5.90 -15.87
C ILE A 160 -2.62 6.70 -17.19
N MET A 161 -3.01 6.12 -18.33
CA MET A 161 -2.91 6.75 -19.65
C MET A 161 -4.17 6.62 -20.54
N SER A 162 -5.36 6.56 -19.98
CA SER A 162 -6.57 6.53 -20.82
C SER A 162 -6.80 7.88 -21.50
N LYS A 163 -6.43 7.97 -22.77
CA LYS A 163 -6.79 9.10 -23.62
C LYS A 163 -8.31 9.07 -23.81
N LYS A 164 -9.02 9.97 -23.16
CA LYS A 164 -10.48 10.10 -23.36
C LYS A 164 -10.74 10.55 -24.78
N THR A 165 -11.37 9.69 -25.57
CA THR A 165 -11.81 10.00 -26.94
C THR A 165 -13.32 9.88 -27.03
N ASN A 166 -13.95 10.75 -27.81
CA ASN A 166 -15.36 10.63 -28.14
C ASN A 166 -15.54 9.41 -29.05
N TYR A 167 -16.49 8.52 -28.72
CA TYR A 167 -16.82 7.36 -29.52
C TYR A 167 -18.35 7.19 -29.65
N ARG A 168 -18.78 6.48 -30.68
CA ARG A 168 -20.20 6.16 -30.90
C ARG A 168 -20.55 4.89 -30.13
N LEU A 169 -21.23 5.04 -29.00
CA LEU A 169 -21.65 3.94 -28.14
C LEU A 169 -22.61 2.98 -28.84
N ASP A 170 -23.53 3.52 -29.67
CA ASP A 170 -24.48 2.74 -30.48
C ASP A 170 -23.75 1.77 -31.41
N GLU A 171 -22.73 2.24 -32.10
CA GLU A 171 -21.93 1.41 -33.01
C GLU A 171 -21.10 0.37 -32.27
N GLN A 172 -20.54 0.71 -31.12
CA GLN A 172 -19.78 -0.25 -30.32
C GLN A 172 -20.67 -1.37 -29.77
N ILE A 173 -21.89 -1.03 -29.31
CA ILE A 173 -22.88 -2.04 -28.88
C ILE A 173 -23.24 -2.93 -30.07
N ARG A 174 -23.53 -2.37 -31.24
CA ARG A 174 -23.86 -3.14 -32.44
C ARG A 174 -22.75 -4.12 -32.81
N GLN A 175 -21.50 -3.67 -32.83
CA GLN A 175 -20.34 -4.52 -33.14
C GLN A 175 -20.16 -5.64 -32.10
N THR A 176 -20.38 -5.36 -30.81
CA THR A 176 -20.30 -6.36 -29.76
C THR A 176 -21.41 -7.42 -29.90
N LEU A 177 -22.63 -7.01 -30.25
CA LEU A 177 -23.73 -7.94 -30.51
C LEU A 177 -23.41 -8.86 -31.68
N VAL A 178 -22.95 -8.32 -32.82
CA VAL A 178 -22.54 -9.13 -33.98
C VAL A 178 -21.41 -10.10 -33.64
N LEU A 179 -20.44 -9.68 -32.83
CA LEU A 179 -19.32 -10.54 -32.37
C LEU A 179 -19.81 -11.70 -31.49
N LEU A 180 -20.87 -11.51 -30.72
CA LEU A 180 -21.44 -12.52 -29.83
C LEU A 180 -22.50 -13.40 -30.52
N GLU A 181 -22.97 -13.04 -31.71
CA GLU A 181 -24.00 -13.77 -32.45
C GLU A 181 -23.73 -15.27 -32.56
N PRO A 182 -22.52 -15.74 -32.92
CA PRO A 182 -22.26 -17.18 -32.98
C PRO A 182 -22.49 -17.91 -31.65
N LYS A 183 -22.17 -17.23 -30.52
CA LYS A 183 -22.26 -17.84 -29.18
C LYS A 183 -23.71 -18.08 -28.71
N TRP A 184 -24.64 -17.22 -29.08
CA TRP A 184 -26.03 -17.45 -28.71
C TRP A 184 -26.77 -18.30 -29.74
N THR A 185 -26.39 -18.28 -31.03
CA THR A 185 -26.94 -19.15 -32.07
C THR A 185 -26.55 -20.61 -31.83
N GLU A 186 -25.38 -20.89 -31.26
CA GLU A 186 -24.94 -22.24 -30.88
C GLU A 186 -25.71 -22.79 -29.67
N LYS A 187 -26.37 -21.93 -28.88
CA LYS A 187 -27.14 -22.35 -27.67
C LYS A 187 -28.63 -22.58 -27.91
N ASN A 188 -29.14 -22.20 -29.07
CA ASN A 188 -30.49 -22.52 -29.52
C ASN A 188 -30.46 -23.70 -30.48
#